data_09cbfa4adc1fe88c136f97efc2952ba9
#
_entry.id   09cbfa4adc1fe88c136f97efc2952ba9
#
_cell.length_a   1.000
_cell.length_b   1.000
_cell.length_c   1.000
_cell.angle_alpha   90.00
_cell.angle_beta   90.00
_cell.angle_gamma   90.00
#
_symmetry.space_group_name_H-M   'P 1'
#
loop_
_entity.id
_entity.type
_entity.pdbx_description
1 polymer ?
#
loop_
_entity_poly.entity_id
_entity_poly.type
_entity_poly.pdbx_seq_one_letter_code
_entity_poly.pdbx_strand_id
1 'polypeptide(L)'
;MELIGKIIQVLPERSGTSARTGSEWRMGSYVLETTTDRFPRKMMFEVFGSDKIQQFNIQVGEMVRVRFDIDAREYQGRWYNSIRAWNVDRNLADPMAQMP
;
A
#
# COMPACT_ATOMS: atom_id res chain seq x y z
N MET A 1 -8.40 -7.44 -3.88
CA MET A 1 -7.10 -8.05 -4.23
C MET A 1 -6.16 -7.96 -3.05
N GLU A 2 -5.24 -8.88 -2.97
CA GLU A 2 -4.27 -8.86 -1.89
C GLU A 2 -2.92 -9.41 -2.33
N LEU A 3 -1.87 -8.97 -1.66
CA LEU A 3 -0.52 -9.40 -1.94
C LEU A 3 0.26 -9.46 -0.64
N ILE A 4 1.04 -10.52 -0.47
CA ILE A 4 1.88 -10.71 0.72
C ILE A 4 3.32 -10.48 0.32
N GLY A 5 4.04 -9.73 1.12
CA GLY A 5 5.44 -9.50 0.87
C GLY A 5 6.11 -8.69 1.96
N LYS A 6 7.34 -8.34 1.70
CA LYS A 6 8.17 -7.57 2.62
C LYS A 6 8.21 -6.12 2.16
N ILE A 7 8.06 -5.21 3.09
CA ILE A 7 8.20 -3.79 2.80
C ILE A 7 9.69 -3.49 2.64
N ILE A 8 10.06 -3.07 1.45
CA ILE A 8 11.47 -2.78 1.14
C ILE A 8 11.77 -1.29 1.11
N GLN A 9 10.73 -0.46 1.02
CA GLN A 9 10.94 0.99 1.00
C GLN A 9 9.69 1.69 1.49
N VAL A 10 9.90 2.72 2.31
CA VAL A 10 8.87 3.67 2.73
C VAL A 10 9.26 5.01 2.13
N LEU A 11 8.41 5.51 1.23
CA LEU A 11 8.69 6.77 0.56
C LEU A 11 8.23 7.94 1.43
N PRO A 12 8.79 9.15 1.21
CA PRO A 12 8.33 10.32 1.96
C PRO A 12 6.84 10.55 1.75
N GLU A 13 6.14 10.91 2.82
CA GLU A 13 4.73 11.22 2.74
C GLU A 13 4.50 12.45 1.89
N ARG A 14 3.39 12.44 1.18
CA ARG A 14 2.94 13.59 0.43
C ARG A 14 1.73 14.18 1.15
N SER A 15 1.66 15.50 1.17
CA SER A 15 0.54 16.19 1.79
C SER A 15 0.22 17.43 0.99
N GLY A 16 -0.98 17.92 1.19
CA GLY A 16 -1.41 19.13 0.53
C GLY A 16 -2.73 19.58 1.11
N THR A 17 -3.20 20.72 0.61
CA THR A 17 -4.51 21.25 0.98
C THR A 17 -5.37 21.23 -0.26
N SER A 18 -6.57 20.66 -0.12
CA SER A 18 -7.51 20.65 -1.23
C SER A 18 -8.00 22.06 -1.47
N ALA A 19 -7.78 22.58 -2.68
CA ALA A 19 -8.28 23.90 -3.07
C ALA A 19 -9.80 23.94 -3.05
N ARG A 20 -10.43 22.80 -3.16
CA ARG A 20 -11.88 22.69 -3.26
C ARG A 20 -12.58 22.79 -1.91
N THR A 21 -11.98 22.13 -0.90
CA THR A 21 -12.63 22.04 0.41
C THR A 21 -11.83 22.68 1.51
N GLY A 22 -10.58 23.07 1.24
CA GLY A 22 -9.67 23.59 2.26
C GLY A 22 -9.16 22.53 3.23
N SER A 23 -9.50 21.26 2.99
CA SER A 23 -9.08 20.18 3.87
C SER A 23 -7.67 19.73 3.53
N GLU A 24 -6.92 19.38 4.55
CA GLU A 24 -5.61 18.79 4.37
C GLU A 24 -5.73 17.32 4.03
N TRP A 25 -4.85 16.87 3.16
CA TRP A 25 -4.78 15.46 2.82
C TRP A 25 -3.34 14.97 2.97
N ARG A 26 -3.21 13.69 3.28
CA ARG A 26 -1.91 13.05 3.40
C ARG A 26 -1.95 11.71 2.70
N MET A 27 -0.85 11.36 2.07
CA MET A 27 -0.72 10.11 1.34
C MET A 27 0.66 9.53 1.61
N GLY A 28 0.70 8.26 1.99
CA GLY A 28 1.93 7.51 2.10
C GLY A 28 2.10 6.58 0.92
N SER A 29 3.32 6.41 0.47
CA SER A 29 3.64 5.47 -0.59
C SER A 29 4.69 4.48 -0.09
N TYR A 30 4.51 3.22 -0.45
CA TYR A 30 5.32 2.12 0.06
C TYR A 30 5.61 1.14 -1.05
N VAL A 31 6.73 0.45 -0.94
CA VAL A 31 7.08 -0.60 -1.90
C VAL A 31 7.16 -1.93 -1.18
N LEU A 32 6.44 -2.90 -1.72
CA LEU A 32 6.39 -4.26 -1.22
C LEU A 32 7.03 -5.18 -2.25
N GLU A 33 7.82 -6.13 -1.78
CA GLU A 33 8.40 -7.16 -2.63
C GLU A 33 7.86 -8.53 -2.20
N THR A 34 7.34 -9.29 -3.15
CA THR A 34 6.82 -10.62 -2.87
C THR A 34 7.98 -11.54 -2.47
N THR A 35 7.71 -12.42 -1.52
CA THR A 35 8.75 -13.30 -0.98
C THR A 35 8.52 -14.76 -1.30
N THR A 36 7.31 -15.10 -1.75
CA THR A 36 6.95 -16.50 -2.02
C THR A 36 7.10 -16.86 -3.48
N ASP A 37 7.29 -15.88 -4.34
CA ASP A 37 7.39 -16.12 -5.77
C ASP A 37 8.80 -16.54 -6.14
N ARG A 38 8.88 -17.40 -7.15
CA ARG A 38 10.16 -17.79 -7.71
C ARG A 38 10.89 -16.58 -8.29
N PHE A 39 10.13 -15.66 -8.88
CA PHE A 39 10.64 -14.39 -9.39
C PHE A 39 9.97 -13.28 -8.60
N PRO A 40 10.63 -12.73 -7.59
CA PRO A 40 10.04 -11.70 -6.76
C PRO A 40 9.57 -10.51 -7.58
N ARG A 41 8.41 -9.99 -7.23
CA ARG A 41 7.83 -8.82 -7.88
C ARG A 41 7.69 -7.71 -6.86
N LYS A 42 7.75 -6.49 -7.36
CA LYS A 42 7.59 -5.31 -6.53
C LYS A 42 6.29 -4.61 -6.85
N MET A 43 5.66 -4.09 -5.82
CA MET A 43 4.43 -3.33 -5.97
C MET A 43 4.52 -2.08 -5.13
N MET A 44 4.34 -0.93 -5.78
CA MET A 44 4.19 0.32 -5.05
C MET A 44 2.71 0.53 -4.79
N PHE A 45 2.37 0.85 -3.55
CA PHE A 45 0.98 1.12 -3.19
C PHE A 45 0.88 2.36 -2.33
N GLU A 46 -0.31 2.91 -2.26
CA GLU A 46 -0.58 4.15 -1.56
C GLU A 46 -1.59 3.93 -0.45
N VAL A 47 -1.40 4.68 0.64
CA VAL A 47 -2.35 4.73 1.74
C VAL A 47 -2.79 6.18 1.88
N PHE A 48 -4.08 6.43 1.80
CA PHE A 48 -4.64 7.76 1.91
C PHE A 48 -5.23 8.00 3.29
N GLY A 49 -4.96 9.17 3.83
CA GLY A 49 -5.50 9.60 5.10
C GLY A 49 -4.51 9.42 6.24
N SER A 50 -4.33 10.49 7.03
CA SER A 50 -3.41 10.45 8.15
C SER A 50 -3.79 9.39 9.18
N ASP A 51 -5.07 9.16 9.38
CA ASP A 51 -5.54 8.14 10.32
C ASP A 51 -5.07 6.76 9.91
N LYS A 52 -5.20 6.42 8.63
CA LYS A 52 -4.79 5.12 8.12
C LYS A 52 -3.28 4.99 8.10
N ILE A 53 -2.58 6.06 7.75
CA ILE A 53 -1.12 6.05 7.74
C ILE A 53 -0.61 5.74 9.15
N GLN A 54 -1.18 6.37 10.16
CA GLN A 54 -0.81 6.11 11.55
C GLN A 54 -1.24 4.73 12.02
N GLN A 55 -2.43 4.32 11.64
CA GLN A 55 -2.97 3.02 12.05
C GLN A 55 -2.12 1.88 11.50
N PHE A 56 -1.76 1.96 10.24
CA PHE A 56 -0.96 0.91 9.62
C PHE A 56 0.50 0.96 10.06
N ASN A 57 1.04 2.14 10.25
CA ASN A 57 2.41 2.36 10.73
C ASN A 57 3.40 1.43 10.04
N ILE A 58 3.41 1.50 8.73
CA ILE A 58 4.20 0.58 7.91
C ILE A 58 5.69 0.93 7.99
N GLN A 59 6.50 -0.07 8.28
CA GLN A 59 7.95 0.09 8.44
C GLN A 59 8.70 -0.81 7.47
N VAL A 60 9.89 -0.37 7.08
CA VAL A 60 10.77 -1.17 6.23
C VAL A 60 11.13 -2.45 6.97
N GLY A 61 11.10 -3.55 6.25
CA GLY A 61 11.45 -4.86 6.79
C GLY A 61 10.29 -5.68 7.31
N GLU A 62 9.10 -5.08 7.41
CA GLU A 62 7.92 -5.81 7.86
C GLU A 62 7.37 -6.71 6.77
N MET A 63 6.90 -7.87 7.19
CA MET A 63 6.11 -8.75 6.32
C MET A 63 4.64 -8.40 6.52
N VAL A 64 3.96 -8.11 5.43
CA VAL A 64 2.56 -7.68 5.50
C VAL A 64 1.73 -8.31 4.38
N ARG A 65 0.44 -8.40 4.64
CA ARG A 65 -0.55 -8.69 3.61
C ARG A 65 -1.28 -7.39 3.33
N VAL A 66 -1.18 -6.91 2.11
CA VAL A 66 -1.81 -5.67 1.69
C VAL A 66 -3.04 -6.01 0.87
N ARG A 67 -4.18 -5.50 1.28
CA ARG A 67 -5.42 -5.58 0.50
C ARG A 67 -5.63 -4.26 -0.18
N PHE A 68 -5.87 -4.31 -1.47
CA PHE A 68 -5.85 -3.10 -2.28
C PHE A 68 -6.82 -3.17 -3.45
N ASP A 69 -7.09 -2.00 -4.00
CA ASP A 69 -7.82 -1.85 -5.26
C ASP A 69 -6.92 -1.20 -6.27
N ILE A 70 -7.15 -1.51 -7.53
CA ILE A 70 -6.42 -0.91 -8.64
C ILE A 70 -7.37 0.00 -9.40
N ASP A 71 -6.88 1.21 -9.70
CA ASP A 71 -7.60 2.15 -10.52
C ASP A 71 -6.66 2.73 -11.55
N ALA A 72 -7.18 3.09 -12.70
CA ALA A 72 -6.37 3.67 -13.76
C ALA A 72 -6.90 5.06 -14.10
N ARG A 73 -5.99 5.98 -14.33
CA ARG A 73 -6.33 7.35 -14.73
C ARG A 73 -5.64 7.69 -16.02
N GLU A 74 -6.34 8.41 -16.86
CA GLU A 74 -5.74 8.96 -18.06
C GLU A 74 -5.34 10.41 -17.80
N TYR A 75 -4.13 10.76 -18.22
CA TYR A 75 -3.64 12.13 -18.14
C TYR A 75 -2.81 12.40 -19.38
N GLN A 76 -3.24 13.36 -20.17
CA GLN A 76 -2.56 13.77 -21.40
C GLN A 76 -2.25 12.60 -22.34
N GLY A 77 -3.22 11.72 -22.50
CA GLY A 77 -3.11 10.57 -23.40
C GLY A 77 -2.35 9.39 -22.83
N ARG A 78 -1.90 9.46 -21.58
CA ARG A 78 -1.22 8.36 -20.91
C ARG A 78 -2.06 7.80 -19.80
N TRP A 79 -1.99 6.50 -19.61
CA TRP A 79 -2.69 5.82 -18.53
C TRP A 79 -1.73 5.51 -17.39
N TYR A 80 -2.18 5.80 -16.19
CA TYR A 80 -1.41 5.54 -14.98
C TYR A 80 -2.24 4.67 -14.05
N ASN A 81 -1.61 3.61 -13.55
CA ASN A 81 -2.25 2.76 -12.55
C ASN A 81 -1.99 3.31 -11.16
N SER A 82 -3.02 3.26 -10.31
CA SER A 82 -2.89 3.55 -8.88
C SER A 82 -3.31 2.33 -8.10
N ILE A 83 -2.53 1.98 -7.11
CA ILE A 83 -2.85 0.89 -6.21
C ILE A 83 -3.07 1.49 -4.84
N ARG A 84 -4.30 1.39 -4.33
CA ARG A 84 -4.66 1.92 -3.02
C ARG A 84 -4.90 0.79 -2.05
N ALA A 85 -4.15 0.81 -0.96
CA ALA A 85 -4.35 -0.14 0.10
C ALA A 85 -5.47 0.33 1.00
N TRP A 86 -6.41 -0.56 1.29
CA TRP A 86 -7.48 -0.29 2.24
C TRP A 86 -7.33 -1.11 3.50
N ASN A 87 -6.42 -2.09 3.50
CA ASN A 87 -6.11 -2.85 4.71
C ASN A 87 -4.68 -3.39 4.62
N VAL A 88 -4.00 -3.37 5.75
CA VAL A 88 -2.67 -3.94 5.90
C VAL A 88 -2.69 -4.83 7.13
N ASP A 89 -2.41 -6.11 6.92
CA ASP A 89 -2.48 -7.11 7.97
C ASP A 89 -1.09 -7.69 8.20
N ARG A 90 -0.67 -7.71 9.44
CA ARG A 90 0.61 -8.29 9.83
C ARG A 90 0.51 -9.71 10.32
N ASN A 91 -0.69 -10.17 10.58
CA ASN A 91 -0.91 -11.54 10.96
C ASN A 91 -0.96 -12.38 9.70
N LEU A 92 0.22 -12.73 9.23
CA LEU A 92 0.39 -13.48 7.98
C LEU A 92 0.17 -14.96 8.17
N ALA A 93 0.11 -15.38 9.39
CA ALA A 93 -0.21 -16.74 9.64
C ALA A 93 -1.68 -16.90 9.31
N ASP A 94 -1.93 -17.33 8.09
CA ASP A 94 -3.24 -17.73 7.66
C ASP A 94 -3.77 -18.73 8.68
N PRO A 95 -4.94 -18.50 9.25
CA PRO A 95 -5.55 -19.49 10.13
C PRO A 95 -5.56 -20.88 9.52
N MET A 96 -5.74 -20.94 8.22
CA MET A 96 -5.71 -22.22 7.52
C MET A 96 -4.30 -22.77 7.41
N ALA A 97 -3.32 -21.92 7.28
CA ALA A 97 -1.92 -22.33 7.24
C ALA A 97 -1.41 -22.70 8.62
N GLN A 98 -1.94 -22.07 9.66
CA GLN A 98 -1.60 -22.39 11.03
C GLN A 98 -2.36 -23.59 11.55
N MET A 99 -3.47 -23.85 10.95
CA MET A 99 -4.25 -25.02 11.35
C MET A 99 -3.54 -26.26 10.87
N PRO A 100 -3.45 -27.22 11.73
CA PRO A 100 -2.90 -28.49 11.31
C PRO A 100 -3.73 -29.09 10.19
#